data_3eb998828784812bebb27539d8babc48
#
_entry.id   3eb998828784812bebb27539d8babc48
#
_cell.length_a   1.000
_cell.length_b   1.000
_cell.length_c   1.000
_cell.angle_alpha   90.00
_cell.angle_beta   90.00
_cell.angle_gamma   90.00
#
_symmetry.space_group_name_H-M   'P 1'
#
loop_
_entity.id
_entity.type
_entity.pdbx_description
1 polymer ?
#
loop_
_entity_poly.entity_id
_entity_poly.type
_entity_poly.pdbx_seq_one_letter_code
_entity_poly.pdbx_strand_id
1 'polypeptide(L)'
;MERIAIIGLWETHTQFLILDSSEGRFQYLKESEDAFTVGEEIEKDKLLKPQTISKLISVLTIYREMIQSYGVTKIVGVASKVYAQARNQKGFFEEVYNNTGITFTILNDEDNVKYVFGGLNNKIDASKAFCVFVDLNSTYLIRYNRRTVIDYCIIPCGLQNLELKNLGYKEMVENVTTELKKVDLLKLEEGEFVVGAGEGFVNFGRLAKKLDHYPIDIDNNYPISEELAHNTFNFVKDLDMEKVKKVKGMLGTPTSFLAGIAIIEAVYKALNISDLTVSDAMIDDGIVYANLSGEVQDKFNDLLGNSFANMYEFRKNDASNNLRVANMAGILFKQLKVMHKLPRLYVKPMRVAAYMYDSGKSISFGNYEKHGLYAILNSGLCGVSQKELLLAGFICMCQNSDNFSLSEWVKYKDIVNDEDLDAVRKLGVILKLAVNLNSTRNETVTDIICDILGDSIIIKTVVNGDAKYDILQGMKVAMEYRKIFKKNLQII
;
A
#
# COMPACT_ATOMS: atom_id res chain seq x y z
N MET A 1 0.74 -23.87 7.21
CA MET A 1 0.74 -23.07 5.96
C MET A 1 -0.39 -23.58 5.09
N GLU A 2 -1.28 -22.75 4.66
CA GLU A 2 -2.40 -23.06 3.78
C GLU A 2 -2.19 -22.35 2.43
N ARG A 3 -2.53 -23.01 1.33
CA ARG A 3 -2.48 -22.38 0.00
C ARG A 3 -3.88 -22.11 -0.49
N ILE A 4 -4.16 -20.84 -0.77
CA ILE A 4 -5.50 -20.35 -1.09
C ILE A 4 -5.51 -19.86 -2.53
N ALA A 5 -6.54 -20.22 -3.30
CA ALA A 5 -6.86 -19.56 -4.57
C ALA A 5 -8.10 -18.67 -4.39
N ILE A 6 -8.02 -17.45 -4.87
CA ILE A 6 -9.14 -16.52 -4.94
C ILE A 6 -9.43 -16.25 -6.40
N ILE A 7 -10.71 -16.36 -6.78
CA ILE A 7 -11.19 -16.14 -8.15
C ILE A 7 -12.31 -15.12 -8.07
N GLY A 8 -12.10 -13.97 -8.68
CA GLY A 8 -13.11 -12.93 -8.85
C GLY A 8 -13.68 -12.95 -10.26
N LEU A 9 -15.01 -12.93 -10.39
CA LEU A 9 -15.71 -12.68 -11.64
C LEU A 9 -16.27 -11.27 -11.60
N TRP A 10 -15.56 -10.34 -12.28
CA TRP A 10 -15.96 -8.95 -12.34
C TRP A 10 -16.67 -8.62 -13.65
N GLU A 11 -17.12 -7.40 -13.81
CA GLU A 11 -17.86 -6.93 -14.99
C GLU A 11 -17.04 -6.96 -16.28
N THR A 12 -15.74 -6.61 -16.13
CA THR A 12 -14.82 -6.38 -17.25
C THR A 12 -13.70 -7.41 -17.34
N HIS A 13 -13.51 -8.21 -16.30
CA HIS A 13 -12.41 -9.17 -16.22
C HIS A 13 -12.68 -10.29 -15.20
N THR A 14 -11.85 -11.32 -15.25
CA THR A 14 -11.70 -12.29 -14.18
C THR A 14 -10.37 -12.02 -13.46
N GLN A 15 -10.36 -12.07 -12.13
CA GLN A 15 -9.16 -12.02 -11.30
C GLN A 15 -8.86 -13.40 -10.76
N PHE A 16 -7.59 -13.81 -10.82
CA PHE A 16 -7.11 -15.07 -10.27
C PHE A 16 -5.87 -14.86 -9.44
N LEU A 17 -5.95 -15.19 -8.16
CA LEU A 17 -4.84 -15.07 -7.21
C LEU A 17 -4.55 -16.43 -6.57
N ILE A 18 -3.28 -16.78 -6.43
CA ILE A 18 -2.83 -17.88 -5.56
C ILE A 18 -1.90 -17.28 -4.51
N LEU A 19 -2.13 -17.60 -3.27
CA LEU A 19 -1.33 -17.13 -2.15
C LEU A 19 -1.04 -18.26 -1.15
N ASP A 20 0.13 -18.20 -0.52
CA ASP A 20 0.43 -18.94 0.71
C ASP A 20 -0.02 -18.10 1.89
N SER A 21 -0.68 -18.74 2.87
CA SER A 21 -1.15 -18.11 4.10
C SER A 21 -0.64 -18.87 5.33
N SER A 22 -0.21 -18.10 6.35
CA SER A 22 0.26 -18.63 7.63
C SER A 22 -0.06 -17.61 8.73
N GLU A 23 -0.87 -18.00 9.73
CA GLU A 23 -1.15 -17.17 10.91
C GLU A 23 -1.58 -15.72 10.59
N GLY A 24 -2.49 -15.55 9.64
CA GLY A 24 -2.98 -14.23 9.23
C GLY A 24 -2.03 -13.43 8.33
N ARG A 25 -0.93 -14.05 7.87
CA ARG A 25 0.05 -13.49 6.95
C ARG A 25 -0.04 -14.18 5.61
N PHE A 26 0.42 -13.52 4.54
CA PHE A 26 0.36 -14.10 3.20
C PHE A 26 1.45 -13.58 2.27
N GLN A 27 1.70 -14.35 1.21
CA GLN A 27 2.44 -13.90 0.03
C GLN A 27 1.74 -14.34 -1.24
N TYR A 28 1.75 -13.50 -2.25
CA TYR A 28 1.28 -13.87 -3.58
C TYR A 28 2.27 -14.81 -4.25
N LEU A 29 1.75 -15.90 -4.83
CA LEU A 29 2.51 -16.85 -5.65
C LEU A 29 2.20 -16.67 -7.14
N LYS A 30 0.96 -16.31 -7.44
CA LYS A 30 0.49 -16.12 -8.81
C LYS A 30 -0.65 -15.10 -8.83
N GLU A 31 -0.61 -14.26 -9.84
CA GLU A 31 -1.69 -13.35 -10.22
C GLU A 31 -1.93 -13.48 -11.71
N SER A 32 -3.18 -13.45 -12.13
CA SER A 32 -3.61 -13.43 -13.53
C SER A 32 -4.93 -12.70 -13.66
N GLU A 33 -5.10 -12.00 -14.77
CA GLU A 33 -6.32 -11.28 -15.12
C GLU A 33 -6.63 -11.57 -16.59
N ASP A 34 -7.92 -11.86 -16.88
CA ASP A 34 -8.40 -12.08 -18.24
C ASP A 34 -9.61 -11.18 -18.51
N ALA A 35 -9.54 -10.39 -19.59
CA ALA A 35 -10.56 -9.41 -19.94
C ALA A 35 -11.82 -10.04 -20.52
N PHE A 36 -12.98 -9.54 -20.09
CA PHE A 36 -14.32 -9.94 -20.54
C PHE A 36 -15.24 -8.73 -20.69
N THR A 37 -16.40 -8.94 -21.31
CA THR A 37 -17.43 -7.90 -21.51
C THR A 37 -18.76 -8.28 -20.87
N VAL A 38 -18.71 -8.95 -19.74
CA VAL A 38 -19.88 -9.50 -19.04
C VAL A 38 -20.86 -8.39 -18.61
N GLY A 39 -20.34 -7.31 -18.05
CA GLY A 39 -21.19 -6.21 -17.58
C GLY A 39 -21.96 -5.56 -18.71
N GLU A 40 -21.35 -5.35 -19.87
CA GLU A 40 -22.02 -4.79 -21.06
C GLU A 40 -23.14 -5.69 -21.56
N GLU A 41 -22.92 -7.01 -21.64
CA GLU A 41 -23.94 -7.99 -22.08
C GLU A 41 -25.11 -8.02 -21.12
N ILE A 42 -24.88 -8.09 -19.83
CA ILE A 42 -25.93 -8.15 -18.82
C ILE A 42 -26.72 -6.85 -18.79
N GLU A 43 -26.06 -5.71 -18.93
CA GLU A 43 -26.78 -4.42 -18.95
C GLU A 43 -27.72 -4.30 -20.13
N LYS A 44 -27.24 -4.66 -21.33
CA LYS A 44 -28.04 -4.58 -22.58
C LYS A 44 -29.11 -5.67 -22.71
N ASP A 45 -28.68 -6.93 -22.52
CA ASP A 45 -29.49 -8.08 -22.90
C ASP A 45 -30.14 -8.79 -21.70
N LYS A 46 -29.72 -8.44 -20.47
CA LYS A 46 -30.07 -9.12 -19.22
C LYS A 46 -29.77 -10.64 -19.30
N LEU A 47 -28.70 -10.98 -20.01
CA LEU A 47 -28.34 -12.35 -20.34
C LEU A 47 -26.83 -12.47 -20.59
N LEU A 48 -26.24 -13.55 -20.11
CA LEU A 48 -24.88 -13.97 -20.50
C LEU A 48 -24.96 -14.71 -21.85
N LYS A 49 -24.18 -14.27 -22.82
CA LYS A 49 -24.17 -14.89 -24.14
C LYS A 49 -23.45 -16.23 -24.13
N PRO A 50 -23.87 -17.22 -24.93
CA PRO A 50 -23.23 -18.55 -24.99
C PRO A 50 -21.72 -18.48 -25.28
N GLN A 51 -21.29 -17.54 -26.13
CA GLN A 51 -19.90 -17.36 -26.48
C GLN A 51 -19.06 -16.88 -25.28
N THR A 52 -19.59 -15.95 -24.48
CA THR A 52 -18.97 -15.44 -23.27
C THR A 52 -18.92 -16.50 -22.18
N ILE A 53 -20.00 -17.28 -22.01
CA ILE A 53 -20.03 -18.44 -21.11
C ILE A 53 -18.93 -19.43 -21.49
N SER A 54 -18.85 -19.84 -22.77
CA SER A 54 -17.82 -20.78 -23.25
C SER A 54 -16.41 -20.28 -22.98
N LYS A 55 -16.13 -18.99 -23.22
CA LYS A 55 -14.81 -18.38 -22.92
C LYS A 55 -14.50 -18.38 -21.43
N LEU A 56 -15.45 -17.98 -20.59
CA LEU A 56 -15.29 -17.98 -19.13
C LEU A 56 -14.99 -19.38 -18.61
N ILE A 57 -15.73 -20.40 -19.07
CA ILE A 57 -15.49 -21.79 -18.68
C ILE A 57 -14.09 -22.24 -19.12
N SER A 58 -13.65 -21.87 -20.31
CA SER A 58 -12.30 -22.20 -20.79
C SER A 58 -11.22 -21.60 -19.90
N VAL A 59 -11.34 -20.31 -19.50
CA VAL A 59 -10.39 -19.66 -18.59
C VAL A 59 -10.45 -20.28 -17.20
N LEU A 60 -11.64 -20.52 -16.66
CA LEU A 60 -11.81 -21.16 -15.35
C LEU A 60 -11.27 -22.60 -15.32
N THR A 61 -11.30 -23.31 -16.44
CA THR A 61 -10.68 -24.62 -16.56
C THR A 61 -9.16 -24.52 -16.46
N ILE A 62 -8.53 -23.52 -17.09
CA ILE A 62 -7.11 -23.24 -16.95
C ILE A 62 -6.79 -22.90 -15.48
N TYR A 63 -7.58 -22.06 -14.84
CA TYR A 63 -7.42 -21.75 -13.41
C TYR A 63 -7.50 -23.01 -12.54
N ARG A 64 -8.41 -23.94 -12.88
CA ARG A 64 -8.54 -25.23 -12.19
C ARG A 64 -7.26 -26.08 -12.31
N GLU A 65 -6.66 -26.15 -13.49
CA GLU A 65 -5.41 -26.85 -13.71
C GLU A 65 -4.26 -26.21 -12.90
N MET A 66 -4.21 -24.87 -12.87
CA MET A 66 -3.23 -24.14 -12.06
C MET A 66 -3.43 -24.41 -10.57
N ILE A 67 -4.67 -24.40 -10.06
CA ILE A 67 -5.03 -24.73 -8.69
C ILE A 67 -4.46 -26.10 -8.30
N GLN A 68 -4.63 -27.10 -9.17
CA GLN A 68 -4.08 -28.45 -8.95
C GLN A 68 -2.55 -28.46 -8.97
N SER A 69 -1.95 -27.81 -9.96
CA SER A 69 -0.50 -27.71 -10.12
C SER A 69 0.19 -27.04 -8.92
N TYR A 70 -0.40 -26.01 -8.37
CA TYR A 70 0.10 -25.30 -7.18
C TYR A 70 -0.22 -26.02 -5.87
N GLY A 71 -1.04 -27.07 -5.87
CA GLY A 71 -1.44 -27.78 -4.66
C GLY A 71 -2.29 -26.91 -3.71
N VAL A 72 -3.22 -26.13 -4.28
CA VAL A 72 -4.13 -25.29 -3.50
C VAL A 72 -5.06 -26.14 -2.65
N THR A 73 -5.24 -25.74 -1.40
CA THR A 73 -6.06 -26.45 -0.41
C THR A 73 -7.41 -25.80 -0.15
N LYS A 74 -7.53 -24.50 -0.44
CA LYS A 74 -8.77 -23.70 -0.28
C LYS A 74 -9.05 -22.91 -1.53
N ILE A 75 -10.27 -22.94 -2.05
CA ILE A 75 -10.72 -22.14 -3.20
C ILE A 75 -11.83 -21.21 -2.72
N VAL A 76 -11.70 -19.92 -3.07
CA VAL A 76 -12.68 -18.87 -2.80
C VAL A 76 -13.09 -18.27 -4.13
N GLY A 77 -14.33 -18.53 -4.55
CA GLY A 77 -14.92 -17.95 -5.75
C GLY A 77 -15.92 -16.85 -5.37
N VAL A 78 -15.73 -15.66 -5.90
CA VAL A 78 -16.65 -14.52 -5.74
C VAL A 78 -17.07 -13.99 -7.10
N ALA A 79 -18.27 -13.47 -7.20
CA ALA A 79 -18.78 -12.84 -8.41
C ALA A 79 -19.44 -11.49 -8.06
N SER A 80 -19.27 -10.51 -8.94
CA SER A 80 -19.90 -9.22 -8.80
C SER A 80 -21.43 -9.35 -8.78
N LYS A 81 -22.09 -8.41 -8.10
CA LYS A 81 -23.55 -8.31 -8.05
C LYS A 81 -24.22 -8.21 -9.42
N VAL A 82 -23.50 -7.81 -10.47
CA VAL A 82 -24.04 -7.72 -11.82
C VAL A 82 -24.53 -9.09 -12.34
N TYR A 83 -23.86 -10.17 -11.96
CA TYR A 83 -24.27 -11.52 -12.34
C TYR A 83 -25.68 -11.91 -11.85
N ALA A 84 -26.11 -11.34 -10.73
CA ALA A 84 -27.48 -11.56 -10.22
C ALA A 84 -28.58 -11.01 -11.16
N GLN A 85 -28.24 -10.08 -12.05
CA GLN A 85 -29.18 -9.47 -12.99
C GLN A 85 -29.36 -10.32 -14.27
N ALA A 86 -28.48 -11.29 -14.52
CA ALA A 86 -28.59 -12.15 -15.70
C ALA A 86 -29.69 -13.22 -15.51
N ARG A 87 -30.62 -13.31 -16.47
CA ARG A 87 -31.74 -14.29 -16.41
C ARG A 87 -31.25 -15.74 -16.40
N ASN A 88 -30.08 -16.00 -16.98
CA ASN A 88 -29.49 -17.34 -17.07
C ASN A 88 -28.36 -17.57 -16.05
N GLN A 89 -28.27 -16.75 -15.01
CA GLN A 89 -27.21 -16.85 -14.00
C GLN A 89 -27.08 -18.25 -13.37
N LYS A 90 -28.25 -18.87 -13.00
CA LYS A 90 -28.25 -20.19 -12.36
C LYS A 90 -27.62 -21.25 -13.26
N GLY A 91 -28.07 -21.32 -14.52
CA GLY A 91 -27.52 -22.25 -15.50
C GLY A 91 -26.02 -22.01 -15.75
N PHE A 92 -25.59 -20.76 -15.79
CA PHE A 92 -24.19 -20.40 -15.93
C PHE A 92 -23.36 -20.96 -14.76
N PHE A 93 -23.70 -20.68 -13.50
CA PHE A 93 -22.95 -21.18 -12.36
C PHE A 93 -22.99 -22.71 -12.20
N GLU A 94 -24.13 -23.35 -12.58
CA GLU A 94 -24.22 -24.82 -12.66
C GLU A 94 -23.26 -25.39 -13.71
N GLU A 95 -23.16 -24.78 -14.88
CA GLU A 95 -22.28 -25.18 -15.97
C GLU A 95 -20.80 -24.98 -15.55
N VAL A 96 -20.47 -23.85 -14.91
CA VAL A 96 -19.14 -23.60 -14.34
C VAL A 96 -18.78 -24.69 -13.33
N TYR A 97 -19.65 -24.98 -12.39
CA TYR A 97 -19.40 -26.03 -11.38
C TYR A 97 -19.20 -27.41 -12.02
N ASN A 98 -20.03 -27.78 -12.98
CA ASN A 98 -19.93 -29.07 -13.66
C ASN A 98 -18.60 -29.24 -14.42
N ASN A 99 -18.04 -28.18 -14.99
CA ASN A 99 -16.81 -28.22 -15.75
C ASN A 99 -15.54 -28.06 -14.87
N THR A 100 -15.64 -27.31 -13.76
CA THR A 100 -14.45 -26.90 -12.99
C THR A 100 -14.47 -27.35 -11.53
N GLY A 101 -15.63 -27.66 -10.98
CA GLY A 101 -15.83 -27.89 -9.55
C GLY A 101 -15.71 -26.62 -8.69
N ILE A 102 -15.63 -25.43 -9.31
CA ILE A 102 -15.50 -24.16 -8.59
C ILE A 102 -16.91 -23.60 -8.32
N THR A 103 -17.13 -23.19 -7.07
CA THR A 103 -18.36 -22.50 -6.66
C THR A 103 -18.11 -21.00 -6.50
N PHE A 104 -19.12 -20.19 -6.79
CA PHE A 104 -19.06 -18.74 -6.66
C PHE A 104 -20.16 -18.21 -5.75
N THR A 105 -19.78 -17.23 -4.91
CA THR A 105 -20.73 -16.43 -4.13
C THR A 105 -20.90 -15.08 -4.81
N ILE A 106 -22.15 -14.72 -5.17
CA ILE A 106 -22.43 -13.39 -5.70
C ILE A 106 -22.44 -12.40 -4.53
N LEU A 107 -21.59 -11.38 -4.63
CA LEU A 107 -21.46 -10.36 -3.59
C LEU A 107 -22.65 -9.41 -3.60
N ASN A 108 -23.10 -9.03 -2.42
CA ASN A 108 -24.06 -7.95 -2.23
C ASN A 108 -23.35 -6.64 -1.84
N ASP A 109 -24.11 -5.57 -1.66
CA ASP A 109 -23.54 -4.26 -1.35
C ASP A 109 -22.85 -4.21 0.02
N GLU A 110 -23.35 -4.94 1.02
CA GLU A 110 -22.73 -5.03 2.36
C GLU A 110 -21.41 -5.78 2.29
N ASP A 111 -21.33 -6.87 1.52
CA ASP A 111 -20.09 -7.60 1.27
C ASP A 111 -19.05 -6.70 0.62
N ASN A 112 -19.46 -5.90 -0.37
CA ASN A 112 -18.57 -4.96 -1.04
C ASN A 112 -18.02 -3.91 -0.06
N VAL A 113 -18.87 -3.28 0.76
CA VAL A 113 -18.42 -2.33 1.80
C VAL A 113 -17.43 -2.98 2.76
N LYS A 114 -17.71 -4.21 3.20
CA LYS A 114 -16.82 -4.97 4.08
C LYS A 114 -15.47 -5.23 3.44
N TYR A 115 -15.42 -5.67 2.17
CA TYR A 115 -14.16 -5.97 1.50
C TYR A 115 -13.39 -4.70 1.13
N VAL A 116 -14.06 -3.65 0.65
CA VAL A 116 -13.42 -2.35 0.41
C VAL A 116 -12.76 -1.82 1.70
N PHE A 117 -13.51 -1.83 2.81
CA PHE A 117 -12.99 -1.42 4.10
C PHE A 117 -11.84 -2.32 4.56
N GLY A 118 -11.97 -3.65 4.41
CA GLY A 118 -10.95 -4.61 4.77
C GLY A 118 -9.62 -4.37 4.05
N GLY A 119 -9.65 -4.12 2.74
CA GLY A 119 -8.47 -3.77 1.95
C GLY A 119 -7.84 -2.46 2.41
N LEU A 120 -8.63 -1.40 2.51
CA LEU A 120 -8.18 -0.07 2.89
C LEU A 120 -7.55 -0.05 4.29
N ASN A 121 -8.25 -0.64 5.26
CA ASN A 121 -7.85 -0.66 6.68
C ASN A 121 -6.50 -1.38 6.92
N ASN A 122 -6.08 -2.24 6.00
CA ASN A 122 -4.81 -2.95 6.06
C ASN A 122 -3.70 -2.28 5.23
N LYS A 123 -3.99 -1.18 4.53
CA LYS A 123 -3.00 -0.41 3.76
C LYS A 123 -2.74 0.97 4.35
N ILE A 124 -3.75 1.64 4.91
CA ILE A 124 -3.68 3.01 5.42
C ILE A 124 -3.72 3.03 6.95
N ASP A 125 -2.74 3.67 7.57
CA ASP A 125 -2.68 3.86 9.03
C ASP A 125 -3.46 5.13 9.44
N ALA A 126 -4.78 5.05 9.37
CA ALA A 126 -5.66 6.09 9.87
C ALA A 126 -6.68 5.49 10.83
N SER A 127 -6.72 5.99 12.07
CA SER A 127 -7.67 5.53 13.09
C SER A 127 -9.10 6.00 12.82
N LYS A 128 -9.26 7.15 12.18
CA LYS A 128 -10.53 7.72 11.73
C LYS A 128 -10.34 8.30 10.33
N ALA A 129 -11.20 7.94 9.40
CA ALA A 129 -11.17 8.51 8.05
C ALA A 129 -12.51 8.39 7.33
N PHE A 130 -12.60 9.14 6.25
CA PHE A 130 -13.65 9.11 5.25
C PHE A 130 -13.08 8.55 3.95
N CYS A 131 -13.56 7.39 3.53
CA CYS A 131 -13.14 6.75 2.30
C CYS A 131 -14.12 7.06 1.16
N VAL A 132 -13.56 7.40 -0.01
CA VAL A 132 -14.27 7.42 -1.29
C VAL A 132 -13.68 6.32 -2.16
N PHE A 133 -14.45 5.27 -2.44
CA PHE A 133 -14.02 4.17 -3.28
C PHE A 133 -14.81 4.15 -4.59
N VAL A 134 -14.11 4.26 -5.71
CA VAL A 134 -14.72 4.26 -7.05
C VAL A 134 -14.50 2.91 -7.70
N ASP A 135 -15.59 2.14 -7.83
CA ASP A 135 -15.63 0.81 -8.41
C ASP A 135 -16.29 0.81 -9.80
N LEU A 136 -16.37 -0.36 -10.43
CA LEU A 136 -16.93 -0.52 -11.78
C LEU A 136 -18.42 -0.10 -11.87
N ASN A 137 -19.23 -0.43 -10.88
CA ASN A 137 -20.68 -0.16 -10.90
C ASN A 137 -21.18 0.85 -9.88
N SER A 138 -20.42 1.12 -8.85
CA SER A 138 -20.85 1.95 -7.73
C SER A 138 -19.69 2.76 -7.18
N THR A 139 -20.02 3.85 -6.52
CA THR A 139 -19.07 4.60 -5.69
C THR A 139 -19.51 4.46 -4.24
N TYR A 140 -18.56 4.10 -3.37
CA TYR A 140 -18.81 3.87 -1.95
C TYR A 140 -18.22 5.03 -1.16
N LEU A 141 -19.02 5.63 -0.28
CA LEU A 141 -18.58 6.56 0.74
C LEU A 141 -18.65 5.82 2.07
N ILE A 142 -17.51 5.65 2.73
CA ILE A 142 -17.41 4.85 3.97
C ILE A 142 -16.73 5.69 5.04
N ARG A 143 -17.42 5.95 6.14
CA ARG A 143 -16.83 6.54 7.34
C ARG A 143 -16.46 5.44 8.32
N TYR A 144 -15.24 5.45 8.82
CA TYR A 144 -14.80 4.52 9.85
C TYR A 144 -14.07 5.22 11.01
N ASN A 145 -14.13 4.60 12.18
CA ASN A 145 -13.41 5.03 13.36
C ASN A 145 -12.91 3.80 14.12
N ARG A 146 -11.66 3.84 14.61
CA ARG A 146 -10.99 2.74 15.32
C ARG A 146 -11.14 1.39 14.60
N ARG A 147 -10.94 1.41 13.29
CA ARG A 147 -11.04 0.22 12.42
C ARG A 147 -12.42 -0.46 12.42
N THR A 148 -13.47 0.34 12.58
CA THR A 148 -14.85 -0.11 12.49
C THR A 148 -15.62 0.84 11.57
N VAL A 149 -16.38 0.29 10.62
CA VAL A 149 -17.29 1.08 9.79
C VAL A 149 -18.36 1.68 10.69
N ILE A 150 -18.51 2.99 10.64
CA ILE A 150 -19.52 3.75 11.42
C ILE A 150 -20.76 3.97 10.58
N ASP A 151 -20.56 4.36 9.31
CA ASP A 151 -21.62 4.67 8.39
C ASP A 151 -21.13 4.55 6.95
N TYR A 152 -22.04 4.31 6.00
CA TYR A 152 -21.69 4.27 4.59
C TYR A 152 -22.88 4.70 3.71
N CYS A 153 -22.53 5.18 2.51
CA CYS A 153 -23.48 5.51 1.45
C CYS A 153 -22.98 4.90 0.14
N ILE A 154 -23.89 4.36 -0.66
CA ILE A 154 -23.59 3.78 -1.97
C ILE A 154 -24.26 4.63 -3.04
N ILE A 155 -23.45 5.12 -3.96
CA ILE A 155 -23.89 5.89 -5.12
C ILE A 155 -23.93 4.92 -6.29
N PRO A 156 -25.07 4.72 -6.98
CA PRO A 156 -25.19 3.79 -8.11
C PRO A 156 -24.55 4.37 -9.38
N CYS A 157 -23.31 4.76 -9.27
CA CYS A 157 -22.50 5.31 -10.35
C CYS A 157 -21.07 4.81 -10.21
N GLY A 158 -20.57 4.11 -11.20
CA GLY A 158 -19.22 3.57 -11.29
C GLY A 158 -18.64 3.69 -12.68
N LEU A 159 -17.41 3.21 -12.84
CA LEU A 159 -16.64 3.38 -14.07
C LEU A 159 -17.37 2.85 -15.29
N GLN A 160 -17.83 1.60 -15.24
CA GLN A 160 -18.43 0.91 -16.39
C GLN A 160 -19.81 1.47 -16.76
N ASN A 161 -20.68 1.69 -15.77
CA ASN A 161 -22.01 2.20 -16.11
C ASN A 161 -21.99 3.65 -16.61
N LEU A 162 -20.97 4.42 -16.29
CA LEU A 162 -20.77 5.74 -16.89
C LEU A 162 -20.13 5.64 -18.30
N GLU A 163 -19.17 4.73 -18.48
CA GLU A 163 -18.55 4.41 -19.77
C GLU A 163 -19.60 4.02 -20.84
N LEU A 164 -20.53 3.14 -20.48
CA LEU A 164 -21.57 2.64 -21.39
C LEU A 164 -22.54 3.72 -21.89
N LYS A 165 -22.61 4.88 -21.23
CA LYS A 165 -23.44 6.01 -21.67
C LYS A 165 -22.85 6.81 -22.84
N ASN A 166 -21.58 6.58 -23.21
CA ASN A 166 -20.86 7.29 -24.29
C ASN A 166 -20.96 8.82 -24.23
N LEU A 167 -20.83 9.37 -23.02
CA LEU A 167 -20.90 10.82 -22.77
C LEU A 167 -19.52 11.49 -22.89
N GLY A 168 -19.50 12.77 -23.19
CA GLY A 168 -18.31 13.59 -23.04
C GLY A 168 -17.97 13.87 -21.55
N TYR A 169 -16.73 14.26 -21.24
CA TYR A 169 -16.29 14.44 -19.85
C TYR A 169 -17.21 15.35 -19.02
N LYS A 170 -17.60 16.51 -19.57
CA LYS A 170 -18.51 17.45 -18.88
C LYS A 170 -19.88 16.84 -18.61
N GLU A 171 -20.41 16.13 -19.59
CA GLU A 171 -21.71 15.44 -19.47
C GLU A 171 -21.63 14.30 -18.45
N MET A 172 -20.46 13.60 -18.35
CA MET A 172 -20.22 12.62 -17.31
C MET A 172 -20.30 13.26 -15.92
N VAL A 173 -19.61 14.39 -15.70
CA VAL A 173 -19.64 15.12 -14.41
C VAL A 173 -21.07 15.58 -14.06
N GLU A 174 -21.84 16.10 -15.02
CA GLU A 174 -23.23 16.51 -14.83
C GLU A 174 -24.14 15.33 -14.51
N ASN A 175 -23.92 14.20 -15.19
CA ASN A 175 -24.67 12.96 -14.95
C ASN A 175 -24.42 12.47 -13.51
N VAL A 176 -23.16 12.35 -13.09
CA VAL A 176 -22.80 11.96 -11.72
C VAL A 176 -23.37 12.93 -10.70
N THR A 177 -23.25 14.24 -10.94
CA THR A 177 -23.80 15.26 -10.05
C THR A 177 -25.33 15.09 -9.89
N THR A 178 -26.01 14.66 -10.94
CA THR A 178 -27.46 14.38 -10.89
C THR A 178 -27.77 13.12 -10.06
N GLU A 179 -26.95 12.07 -10.17
CA GLU A 179 -27.10 10.87 -9.36
C GLU A 179 -26.81 11.15 -7.87
N LEU A 180 -25.78 11.98 -7.57
CA LEU A 180 -25.46 12.39 -6.21
C LEU A 180 -26.62 13.10 -5.50
N LYS A 181 -27.45 13.86 -6.22
CA LYS A 181 -28.62 14.54 -5.66
C LYS A 181 -29.77 13.61 -5.28
N LYS A 182 -29.76 12.37 -5.76
CA LYS A 182 -30.81 11.37 -5.49
C LYS A 182 -30.56 10.55 -4.23
N VAL A 183 -29.36 10.60 -3.70
CA VAL A 183 -28.95 9.83 -2.52
C VAL A 183 -28.70 10.75 -1.34
N ASP A 184 -28.94 10.25 -0.13
CA ASP A 184 -28.58 10.95 1.11
C ASP A 184 -27.06 10.76 1.34
N LEU A 185 -26.28 11.74 0.91
CA LEU A 185 -24.83 11.68 0.98
C LEU A 185 -24.34 11.83 2.42
N LEU A 186 -23.41 10.98 2.81
CA LEU A 186 -22.59 11.20 3.99
C LEU A 186 -21.83 12.51 3.85
N LYS A 187 -22.07 13.44 4.80
CA LYS A 187 -21.38 14.73 4.82
C LYS A 187 -19.98 14.55 5.42
N LEU A 188 -19.00 15.20 4.80
CA LEU A 188 -17.65 15.26 5.35
C LEU A 188 -17.64 16.13 6.63
N GLU A 189 -16.98 15.66 7.70
CA GLU A 189 -16.77 16.42 8.92
C GLU A 189 -15.50 17.28 8.78
N GLU A 190 -15.47 18.42 9.44
CA GLU A 190 -14.30 19.31 9.42
C GLU A 190 -13.04 18.60 9.95
N GLY A 191 -11.94 18.66 9.18
CA GLY A 191 -10.68 18.03 9.52
C GLY A 191 -10.67 16.49 9.43
N GLU A 192 -11.69 15.88 8.82
CA GLU A 192 -11.73 14.44 8.59
C GLU A 192 -10.70 14.04 7.52
N PHE A 193 -9.89 13.02 7.82
CA PHE A 193 -8.89 12.51 6.87
C PHE A 193 -9.60 11.78 5.72
N VAL A 194 -9.37 12.24 4.49
CA VAL A 194 -10.03 11.68 3.31
C VAL A 194 -9.08 10.74 2.57
N VAL A 195 -9.58 9.55 2.24
CA VAL A 195 -8.86 8.54 1.46
C VAL A 195 -9.66 8.22 0.20
N GLY A 196 -9.02 8.36 -0.95
CA GLY A 196 -9.54 7.89 -2.22
C GLY A 196 -8.94 6.54 -2.60
N ALA A 197 -9.77 5.55 -2.99
CA ALA A 197 -9.30 4.23 -3.38
C ALA A 197 -10.10 3.65 -4.57
N GLY A 198 -9.64 2.51 -5.09
CA GLY A 198 -10.19 1.89 -6.29
C GLY A 198 -9.54 2.40 -7.58
N GLU A 199 -9.86 1.75 -8.71
CA GLU A 199 -9.23 2.01 -10.01
C GLU A 199 -9.28 3.50 -10.43
N GLY A 200 -10.42 4.16 -10.20
CA GLY A 200 -10.58 5.58 -10.52
C GLY A 200 -9.57 6.46 -9.80
N PHE A 201 -9.34 6.22 -8.50
CA PHE A 201 -8.38 7.00 -7.71
C PHE A 201 -6.94 6.66 -8.01
N VAL A 202 -6.61 5.40 -8.32
CA VAL A 202 -5.26 5.03 -8.79
C VAL A 202 -4.93 5.78 -10.09
N ASN A 203 -5.85 5.80 -11.04
CA ASN A 203 -5.71 6.56 -12.29
C ASN A 203 -5.57 8.07 -12.04
N PHE A 204 -6.38 8.63 -11.16
CA PHE A 204 -6.33 10.04 -10.77
C PHE A 204 -4.97 10.37 -10.12
N GLY A 205 -4.50 9.56 -9.18
CA GLY A 205 -3.20 9.72 -8.53
C GLY A 205 -2.03 9.63 -9.50
N ARG A 206 -2.04 8.68 -10.43
CA ARG A 206 -1.00 8.54 -11.47
C ARG A 206 -0.96 9.75 -12.40
N LEU A 207 -2.12 10.30 -12.77
CA LEU A 207 -2.18 11.52 -13.57
C LEU A 207 -1.68 12.74 -12.77
N ALA A 208 -2.12 12.90 -11.53
CA ALA A 208 -1.67 13.97 -10.65
C ALA A 208 -0.15 13.96 -10.45
N LYS A 209 0.46 12.79 -10.19
CA LYS A 209 1.92 12.63 -10.10
C LYS A 209 2.65 13.10 -11.36
N LYS A 210 2.11 12.79 -12.55
CA LYS A 210 2.71 13.23 -13.82
C LYS A 210 2.66 14.74 -13.99
N LEU A 211 1.56 15.37 -13.60
CA LEU A 211 1.40 16.82 -13.68
C LEU A 211 2.29 17.56 -12.68
N ASP A 212 2.47 16.98 -11.50
CA ASP A 212 3.31 17.50 -10.43
C ASP A 212 4.79 17.13 -10.57
N HIS A 213 5.16 16.33 -11.58
CA HIS A 213 6.50 15.74 -11.73
C HIS A 213 7.00 15.03 -10.47
N TYR A 214 6.08 14.39 -9.74
CA TYR A 214 6.36 13.72 -8.47
C TYR A 214 7.34 12.55 -8.66
N PRO A 215 8.45 12.50 -7.90
CA PRO A 215 9.57 11.60 -8.21
C PRO A 215 9.41 10.17 -7.67
N ILE A 216 8.32 9.87 -6.92
CA ILE A 216 8.07 8.53 -6.37
C ILE A 216 6.94 7.87 -7.13
N ASP A 217 7.23 6.73 -7.75
CA ASP A 217 6.26 5.96 -8.55
C ASP A 217 5.62 4.83 -7.72
N ILE A 218 4.95 5.22 -6.62
CA ILE A 218 4.18 4.33 -5.74
C ILE A 218 2.77 4.90 -5.63
N ASP A 219 1.74 4.08 -5.84
CA ASP A 219 0.37 4.56 -5.83
C ASP A 219 -0.18 4.73 -4.41
N ASN A 220 0.16 3.82 -3.49
CA ASN A 220 -0.33 3.87 -2.12
C ASN A 220 0.22 5.04 -1.31
N ASN A 221 -0.62 5.62 -0.46
CA ASN A 221 -0.28 6.77 0.41
C ASN A 221 0.21 8.03 -0.34
N TYR A 222 -0.29 8.27 -1.55
CA TYR A 222 0.03 9.49 -2.29
C TYR A 222 -0.88 10.65 -1.87
N PRO A 223 -0.33 11.73 -1.27
CA PRO A 223 -1.12 12.89 -0.89
C PRO A 223 -1.40 13.78 -2.10
N ILE A 224 -2.63 14.25 -2.24
CA ILE A 224 -3.07 15.19 -3.26
C ILE A 224 -3.68 16.41 -2.56
N SER A 225 -3.09 17.60 -2.79
CA SER A 225 -3.62 18.86 -2.31
C SER A 225 -4.82 19.31 -3.15
N GLU A 226 -5.64 20.20 -2.59
CA GLU A 226 -6.75 20.83 -3.29
C GLU A 226 -6.33 21.46 -4.63
N GLU A 227 -5.21 22.19 -4.64
CA GLU A 227 -4.67 22.82 -5.84
C GLU A 227 -4.33 21.79 -6.92
N LEU A 228 -3.61 20.71 -6.54
CA LEU A 228 -3.23 19.66 -7.48
C LEU A 228 -4.45 18.91 -8.02
N ALA A 229 -5.44 18.66 -7.17
CA ALA A 229 -6.71 18.05 -7.60
C ALA A 229 -7.41 18.90 -8.65
N HIS A 230 -7.55 20.21 -8.40
CA HIS A 230 -8.14 21.14 -9.36
C HIS A 230 -7.35 21.25 -10.67
N ASN A 231 -6.03 21.28 -10.60
CA ASN A 231 -5.16 21.29 -11.79
C ASN A 231 -5.36 20.02 -12.62
N THR A 232 -5.50 18.86 -11.95
CA THR A 232 -5.74 17.57 -12.61
C THR A 232 -7.11 17.53 -13.29
N PHE A 233 -8.19 18.02 -12.64
CA PHE A 233 -9.51 18.13 -13.25
C PHE A 233 -9.51 19.07 -14.46
N ASN A 234 -8.87 20.22 -14.35
CA ASN A 234 -8.78 21.19 -15.45
C ASN A 234 -8.02 20.62 -16.64
N PHE A 235 -6.90 19.91 -16.39
CA PHE A 235 -6.16 19.26 -17.46
C PHE A 235 -7.01 18.26 -18.24
N VAL A 236 -7.83 17.44 -17.56
CA VAL A 236 -8.68 16.43 -18.22
C VAL A 236 -9.81 17.07 -19.04
N LYS A 237 -10.35 18.21 -18.63
CA LYS A 237 -11.41 18.95 -19.39
C LYS A 237 -10.97 19.33 -20.79
N ASP A 238 -9.69 19.55 -21.01
CA ASP A 238 -9.09 19.97 -22.28
C ASP A 238 -8.54 18.80 -23.10
N LEU A 239 -8.67 17.56 -22.59
CA LEU A 239 -8.23 16.36 -23.29
C LEU A 239 -9.29 15.87 -24.29
N ASP A 240 -8.86 15.64 -25.53
CA ASP A 240 -9.60 14.82 -26.49
C ASP A 240 -9.27 13.33 -26.31
N MET A 241 -10.13 12.45 -26.82
CA MET A 241 -9.96 10.99 -26.72
C MET A 241 -8.63 10.48 -27.27
N GLU A 242 -8.08 11.13 -28.32
CA GLU A 242 -6.79 10.73 -28.90
C GLU A 242 -5.63 11.05 -27.97
N LYS A 243 -5.74 12.09 -27.16
CA LYS A 243 -4.75 12.39 -26.12
C LYS A 243 -4.91 11.47 -24.91
N VAL A 244 -6.15 11.14 -24.52
CA VAL A 244 -6.42 10.19 -23.43
C VAL A 244 -5.79 8.83 -23.71
N LYS A 245 -5.93 8.29 -24.92
CA LYS A 245 -5.30 7.03 -25.36
C LYS A 245 -3.77 7.01 -25.20
N LYS A 246 -3.13 8.18 -25.14
CA LYS A 246 -1.67 8.34 -24.98
C LYS A 246 -1.23 8.43 -23.51
N VAL A 247 -2.15 8.44 -22.55
CA VAL A 247 -1.82 8.47 -21.13
C VAL A 247 -1.25 7.10 -20.74
N LYS A 248 0.06 7.07 -20.50
CA LYS A 248 0.76 5.83 -20.09
C LYS A 248 0.45 5.45 -18.65
N GLY A 249 0.33 4.15 -18.40
CA GLY A 249 0.11 3.60 -17.06
C GLY A 249 -1.34 3.76 -16.56
N MET A 250 -2.27 4.06 -17.43
CA MET A 250 -3.71 4.04 -17.18
C MET A 250 -4.18 2.61 -16.96
N LEU A 251 -5.05 2.40 -15.98
CA LEU A 251 -5.80 1.17 -15.79
C LEU A 251 -7.11 1.25 -16.59
N GLY A 252 -7.63 0.11 -17.03
CA GLY A 252 -8.88 0.04 -17.78
C GLY A 252 -8.79 0.68 -19.19
N THR A 253 -9.94 1.11 -19.68
CA THR A 253 -10.08 1.75 -20.99
C THR A 253 -9.91 3.26 -20.92
N PRO A 254 -9.64 3.95 -22.06
CA PRO A 254 -9.63 5.42 -22.09
C PRO A 254 -10.92 6.06 -21.62
N THR A 255 -12.06 5.42 -21.86
CA THR A 255 -13.37 5.95 -21.45
C THR A 255 -13.61 5.71 -19.97
N SER A 256 -13.25 4.53 -19.43
CA SER A 256 -13.33 4.26 -17.99
C SER A 256 -12.40 5.18 -17.18
N PHE A 257 -11.24 5.50 -17.72
CA PHE A 257 -10.33 6.50 -17.15
C PHE A 257 -11.01 7.88 -17.00
N LEU A 258 -11.65 8.36 -18.08
CA LEU A 258 -12.40 9.63 -18.02
C LEU A 258 -13.58 9.55 -17.04
N ALA A 259 -14.30 8.43 -17.05
CA ALA A 259 -15.41 8.18 -16.14
C ALA A 259 -14.97 8.26 -14.68
N GLY A 260 -13.83 7.63 -14.35
CA GLY A 260 -13.27 7.68 -13.00
C GLY A 260 -12.97 9.09 -12.53
N ILE A 261 -12.29 9.88 -13.35
CA ILE A 261 -11.97 11.26 -12.98
C ILE A 261 -13.22 12.14 -12.91
N ALA A 262 -14.22 11.91 -13.78
CA ALA A 262 -15.49 12.64 -13.72
C ALA A 262 -16.28 12.34 -12.44
N ILE A 263 -16.30 11.07 -12.01
CA ILE A 263 -16.90 10.67 -10.73
C ILE A 263 -16.19 11.35 -9.57
N ILE A 264 -14.85 11.33 -9.57
CA ILE A 264 -14.05 11.94 -8.52
C ILE A 264 -14.29 13.46 -8.48
N GLU A 265 -14.32 14.15 -9.61
CA GLU A 265 -14.59 15.60 -9.65
C GLU A 265 -15.98 15.94 -9.08
N ALA A 266 -16.99 15.16 -9.44
CA ALA A 266 -18.37 15.39 -8.96
C ALA A 266 -18.47 15.15 -7.44
N VAL A 267 -17.88 14.05 -6.93
CA VAL A 267 -17.87 13.73 -5.50
C VAL A 267 -17.04 14.76 -4.72
N TYR A 268 -15.88 15.13 -5.25
CA TYR A 268 -15.00 16.13 -4.66
C TYR A 268 -15.73 17.46 -4.40
N LYS A 269 -16.48 17.94 -5.40
CA LYS A 269 -17.30 19.13 -5.29
C LYS A 269 -18.49 18.98 -4.35
N ALA A 270 -19.20 17.84 -4.42
CA ALA A 270 -20.39 17.60 -3.62
C ALA A 270 -20.10 17.51 -2.12
N LEU A 271 -18.91 16.97 -1.76
CA LEU A 271 -18.47 16.82 -0.38
C LEU A 271 -17.54 17.94 0.11
N ASN A 272 -17.17 18.87 -0.78
CA ASN A 272 -16.23 19.97 -0.49
C ASN A 272 -14.89 19.44 0.08
N ILE A 273 -14.32 18.44 -0.61
CA ILE A 273 -13.03 17.84 -0.24
C ILE A 273 -11.92 18.88 -0.52
N SER A 274 -11.00 19.06 0.44
CA SER A 274 -9.78 19.87 0.25
C SER A 274 -8.60 18.99 -0.13
N ASP A 275 -8.04 18.27 0.86
CA ASP A 275 -6.91 17.37 0.65
C ASP A 275 -7.38 15.92 0.74
N LEU A 276 -6.73 15.04 0.00
CA LEU A 276 -6.98 13.61 0.08
C LEU A 276 -5.68 12.80 -0.05
N THR A 277 -5.73 11.56 0.38
CA THR A 277 -4.66 10.59 0.17
C THR A 277 -5.17 9.46 -0.71
N VAL A 278 -4.43 9.14 -1.77
CA VAL A 278 -4.75 8.01 -2.63
C VAL A 278 -4.22 6.72 -2.02
N SER A 279 -5.05 5.69 -2.03
CA SER A 279 -4.66 4.31 -1.73
C SER A 279 -4.81 3.43 -2.97
N ASP A 280 -3.91 2.48 -3.14
CA ASP A 280 -4.02 1.43 -4.15
C ASP A 280 -4.87 0.23 -3.67
N ALA A 281 -5.62 0.41 -2.59
CA ALA A 281 -6.52 -0.63 -2.08
C ALA A 281 -7.61 -0.94 -3.10
N MET A 282 -7.78 -2.24 -3.37
CA MET A 282 -8.86 -2.81 -4.20
C MET A 282 -9.75 -3.72 -3.36
N ILE A 283 -10.90 -4.08 -3.91
CA ILE A 283 -11.84 -5.01 -3.25
C ILE A 283 -11.20 -6.38 -3.03
N ASP A 284 -10.33 -6.81 -3.96
CA ASP A 284 -9.61 -8.08 -3.89
C ASP A 284 -8.69 -8.16 -2.67
N ASP A 285 -8.06 -7.05 -2.27
CA ASP A 285 -7.27 -7.00 -1.04
C ASP A 285 -8.12 -7.37 0.19
N GLY A 286 -9.34 -6.84 0.26
CA GLY A 286 -10.28 -7.17 1.34
C GLY A 286 -10.72 -8.61 1.33
N ILE A 287 -10.95 -9.18 0.13
CA ILE A 287 -11.27 -10.60 -0.02
C ILE A 287 -10.09 -11.48 0.45
N VAL A 288 -8.85 -11.10 0.10
CA VAL A 288 -7.65 -11.77 0.61
C VAL A 288 -7.64 -11.75 2.13
N TYR A 289 -7.70 -10.57 2.75
CA TYR A 289 -7.65 -10.45 4.21
C TYR A 289 -8.78 -11.21 4.92
N ALA A 290 -9.98 -11.24 4.36
CA ALA A 290 -11.13 -11.94 4.94
C ALA A 290 -10.99 -13.48 4.87
N ASN A 291 -10.09 -13.99 4.04
CA ASN A 291 -9.93 -15.43 3.80
C ASN A 291 -8.60 -16.02 4.30
N LEU A 292 -7.74 -15.21 4.93
CA LEU A 292 -6.51 -15.69 5.53
C LEU A 292 -6.77 -16.71 6.65
N SER A 293 -5.89 -17.70 6.80
CA SER A 293 -5.92 -18.65 7.90
C SER A 293 -5.42 -18.02 9.20
N GLY A 294 -6.05 -18.36 10.32
CA GLY A 294 -5.74 -17.85 11.65
C GLY A 294 -6.65 -16.69 12.08
N GLU A 295 -6.45 -16.18 13.29
CA GLU A 295 -7.15 -14.98 13.75
C GLU A 295 -6.58 -13.76 13.02
N VAL A 296 -7.14 -13.45 11.86
CA VAL A 296 -6.96 -12.12 11.28
C VAL A 296 -7.66 -11.16 12.23
N GLN A 297 -6.88 -10.60 13.12
CA GLN A 297 -7.41 -9.60 13.99
C GLN A 297 -7.78 -8.39 13.13
N ASP A 298 -9.05 -8.10 13.02
CA ASP A 298 -9.57 -6.85 12.46
C ASP A 298 -9.00 -5.60 13.17
N LYS A 299 -8.06 -5.80 14.07
CA LYS A 299 -7.50 -4.80 14.99
C LYS A 299 -5.99 -4.87 15.08
N PHE A 300 -5.30 -4.71 13.96
CA PHE A 300 -3.85 -4.47 14.05
C PHE A 300 -3.61 -3.11 14.70
N ASN A 301 -3.20 -3.13 15.97
CA ASN A 301 -2.79 -1.91 16.66
C ASN A 301 -1.50 -1.29 16.07
N ASP A 302 -0.73 -2.08 15.32
CA ASP A 302 0.51 -1.71 14.67
C ASP A 302 0.55 -2.27 13.23
N LEU A 303 -0.05 -1.53 12.30
CA LEU A 303 -0.12 -1.93 10.89
C LEU A 303 1.26 -2.10 10.27
N LEU A 304 2.21 -1.21 10.57
CA LEU A 304 3.59 -1.32 10.09
C LEU A 304 4.29 -2.55 10.66
N GLY A 305 4.12 -2.83 11.95
CA GLY A 305 4.67 -4.04 12.58
C GLY A 305 4.12 -5.32 11.97
N ASN A 306 2.82 -5.34 11.67
CA ASN A 306 2.20 -6.46 10.97
C ASN A 306 2.72 -6.61 9.54
N SER A 307 2.94 -5.50 8.84
CA SER A 307 3.54 -5.50 7.50
C SER A 307 4.96 -6.07 7.50
N PHE A 308 5.80 -5.74 8.50
CA PHE A 308 7.10 -6.39 8.69
C PHE A 308 6.96 -7.89 8.98
N ALA A 309 6.07 -8.26 9.89
CA ALA A 309 5.84 -9.67 10.22
C ALA A 309 5.43 -10.48 8.98
N ASN A 310 4.55 -9.91 8.14
CA ASN A 310 4.17 -10.50 6.86
C ASN A 310 5.37 -10.66 5.92
N MET A 311 6.18 -9.62 5.78
CA MET A 311 7.36 -9.66 4.93
C MET A 311 8.39 -10.73 5.39
N TYR A 312 8.60 -10.89 6.69
CA TYR A 312 9.58 -11.84 7.22
C TYR A 312 9.10 -13.28 7.22
N GLU A 313 7.80 -13.55 7.32
CA GLU A 313 7.25 -14.90 7.31
C GLU A 313 7.65 -15.66 6.02
N PHE A 314 7.61 -14.97 4.89
CA PHE A 314 7.81 -15.59 3.58
C PHE A 314 9.17 -15.30 2.93
N ARG A 315 9.89 -14.27 3.40
CA ARG A 315 11.24 -13.99 2.94
C ARG A 315 12.24 -14.72 3.84
N LYS A 316 13.13 -15.51 3.26
CA LYS A 316 14.22 -16.21 3.97
C LYS A 316 15.31 -15.21 4.44
N ASN A 317 14.93 -14.10 5.04
CA ASN A 317 15.84 -13.14 5.63
C ASN A 317 16.06 -13.47 7.09
N ASP A 318 17.17 -13.03 7.66
CA ASP A 318 17.47 -13.18 9.09
C ASP A 318 16.58 -12.20 9.91
N ALA A 319 15.29 -12.56 10.03
CA ALA A 319 14.29 -11.76 10.72
C ALA A 319 14.69 -11.45 12.16
N SER A 320 15.30 -12.43 12.86
CA SER A 320 15.70 -12.26 14.25
C SER A 320 16.83 -11.23 14.39
N ASN A 321 17.77 -11.22 13.45
CA ASN A 321 18.86 -10.25 13.42
C ASN A 321 18.34 -8.82 13.15
N ASN A 322 17.45 -8.65 12.18
CA ASN A 322 16.89 -7.35 11.84
C ASN A 322 16.00 -6.80 12.98
N LEU A 323 15.27 -7.67 13.67
CA LEU A 323 14.51 -7.30 14.86
C LEU A 323 15.44 -6.80 15.99
N ARG A 324 16.58 -7.47 16.22
CA ARG A 324 17.58 -7.01 17.22
C ARG A 324 18.12 -5.64 16.88
N VAL A 325 18.54 -5.44 15.63
CA VAL A 325 19.03 -4.13 15.17
C VAL A 325 17.95 -3.06 15.35
N ALA A 326 16.69 -3.37 15.01
CA ALA A 326 15.57 -2.44 15.16
C ALA A 326 15.29 -2.10 16.63
N ASN A 327 15.36 -3.07 17.54
CA ASN A 327 15.21 -2.85 18.97
C ASN A 327 16.35 -1.97 19.51
N MET A 328 17.59 -2.26 19.18
CA MET A 328 18.77 -1.50 19.61
C MET A 328 18.74 -0.08 19.06
N ALA A 329 18.41 0.09 17.79
CA ALA A 329 18.21 1.40 17.16
C ALA A 329 17.10 2.21 17.85
N GLY A 330 16.01 1.56 18.23
CA GLY A 330 14.92 2.18 18.99
C GLY A 330 15.34 2.63 20.40
N ILE A 331 16.14 1.82 21.09
CA ILE A 331 16.70 2.19 22.40
C ILE A 331 17.63 3.40 22.26
N LEU A 332 18.56 3.36 21.31
CA LEU A 332 19.48 4.47 21.02
C LEU A 332 18.69 5.73 20.65
N PHE A 333 17.71 5.65 19.76
CA PHE A 333 16.87 6.78 19.39
C PHE A 333 16.20 7.41 20.63
N LYS A 334 15.63 6.60 21.50
CA LYS A 334 14.97 7.07 22.73
C LYS A 334 15.94 7.72 23.72
N GLN A 335 17.07 7.07 23.99
CA GLN A 335 18.02 7.54 25.01
C GLN A 335 18.85 8.76 24.52
N LEU A 336 19.11 8.87 23.23
CA LEU A 336 19.82 9.99 22.63
C LEU A 336 18.93 11.19 22.27
N LYS A 337 17.68 11.21 22.72
CA LYS A 337 16.69 12.26 22.38
C LYS A 337 17.19 13.68 22.70
N VAL A 338 17.89 13.87 23.81
CA VAL A 338 18.46 15.17 24.19
C VAL A 338 19.54 15.63 23.21
N MET A 339 20.22 14.69 22.55
CA MET A 339 21.27 14.97 21.58
C MET A 339 20.76 15.22 20.18
N HIS A 340 19.94 14.32 19.64
CA HIS A 340 19.43 14.48 18.28
C HIS A 340 18.32 15.52 18.19
N LYS A 341 17.51 15.73 19.25
CA LYS A 341 16.41 16.70 19.35
C LYS A 341 15.31 16.53 18.28
N LEU A 342 15.23 15.35 17.66
CA LEU A 342 14.27 15.10 16.58
C LEU A 342 12.85 14.88 17.12
N PRO A 343 11.82 15.38 16.44
CA PRO A 343 10.43 15.15 16.79
C PRO A 343 10.00 13.69 16.51
N ARG A 344 8.81 13.32 17.02
CA ARG A 344 8.27 11.95 16.93
C ARG A 344 8.04 11.46 15.50
N LEU A 345 7.87 12.36 14.54
CA LEU A 345 7.66 12.01 13.13
C LEU A 345 8.78 11.16 12.54
N TYR A 346 10.00 11.20 13.09
CA TYR A 346 11.14 10.38 12.64
C TYR A 346 11.18 8.98 13.26
N VAL A 347 10.26 8.62 14.15
CA VAL A 347 10.22 7.28 14.77
C VAL A 347 9.90 6.20 13.72
N LYS A 348 8.88 6.41 12.88
CA LYS A 348 8.54 5.47 11.82
C LYS A 348 9.65 5.32 10.78
N PRO A 349 10.22 6.39 10.19
CA PRO A 349 11.37 6.29 9.30
C PRO A 349 12.55 5.52 9.90
N MET A 350 12.90 5.80 11.16
CA MET A 350 13.98 5.09 11.86
C MET A 350 13.66 3.60 12.04
N ARG A 351 12.42 3.27 12.39
CA ARG A 351 11.95 1.89 12.53
C ARG A 351 12.04 1.15 11.20
N VAL A 352 11.53 1.73 10.11
CA VAL A 352 11.62 1.14 8.76
C VAL A 352 13.07 0.93 8.36
N ALA A 353 13.93 1.94 8.51
CA ALA A 353 15.34 1.84 8.20
C ALA A 353 16.04 0.72 8.98
N ALA A 354 15.75 0.59 10.27
CA ALA A 354 16.36 -0.42 11.12
C ALA A 354 15.90 -1.86 10.79
N TYR A 355 14.62 -2.04 10.45
CA TYR A 355 14.12 -3.34 9.99
C TYR A 355 14.66 -3.73 8.61
N MET A 356 14.94 -2.75 7.74
CA MET A 356 15.33 -2.99 6.35
C MET A 356 16.77 -2.58 6.02
N TYR A 357 17.62 -2.37 7.03
CA TYR A 357 18.96 -1.77 6.87
C TYR A 357 19.84 -2.50 5.86
N ASP A 358 19.63 -3.81 5.69
CA ASP A 358 20.42 -4.67 4.80
C ASP A 358 19.62 -5.18 3.59
N SER A 359 18.43 -4.66 3.35
CA SER A 359 17.54 -5.10 2.25
C SER A 359 18.20 -5.00 0.86
N GLY A 360 19.09 -4.04 0.68
CA GLY A 360 19.86 -3.88 -0.56
C GLY A 360 20.83 -5.02 -0.86
N LYS A 361 21.18 -5.86 0.14
CA LYS A 361 22.03 -7.06 -0.06
C LYS A 361 21.38 -8.10 -0.98
N SER A 362 20.06 -8.08 -1.09
CA SER A 362 19.33 -8.92 -2.05
C SER A 362 19.67 -8.58 -3.51
N ILE A 363 20.15 -7.38 -3.79
CA ILE A 363 20.58 -6.92 -5.11
C ILE A 363 22.10 -7.12 -5.26
N SER A 364 22.91 -6.59 -4.31
CA SER A 364 24.35 -6.73 -4.29
C SER A 364 24.89 -6.53 -2.89
N PHE A 365 25.91 -7.32 -2.48
CA PHE A 365 26.57 -7.14 -1.21
C PHE A 365 27.41 -5.86 -1.14
N GLY A 366 28.05 -5.48 -2.25
CA GLY A 366 28.80 -4.23 -2.34
C GLY A 366 27.87 -3.02 -2.45
N ASN A 367 28.11 -2.00 -1.61
CA ASN A 367 27.31 -0.76 -1.56
C ASN A 367 25.79 -1.01 -1.38
N TYR A 368 25.44 -2.03 -0.61
CA TYR A 368 24.05 -2.43 -0.38
C TYR A 368 23.20 -1.30 0.20
N GLU A 369 23.80 -0.34 0.89
CA GLU A 369 23.11 0.81 1.46
C GLU A 369 22.45 1.69 0.36
N LYS A 370 23.10 1.83 -0.82
CA LYS A 370 22.52 2.53 -1.98
C LYS A 370 21.32 1.78 -2.56
N HIS A 371 21.43 0.47 -2.63
CA HIS A 371 20.34 -0.38 -3.12
C HIS A 371 19.16 -0.42 -2.13
N GLY A 372 19.42 -0.14 -0.85
CA GLY A 372 18.43 -0.06 0.21
C GLY A 372 17.34 0.98 -0.05
N LEU A 373 17.68 2.14 -0.62
CA LEU A 373 16.69 3.16 -0.97
C LEU A 373 15.62 2.61 -1.93
N TYR A 374 16.04 1.97 -3.01
CA TYR A 374 15.12 1.36 -3.97
C TYR A 374 14.29 0.22 -3.32
N ALA A 375 14.96 -0.65 -2.57
CA ALA A 375 14.30 -1.79 -1.91
C ALA A 375 13.26 -1.34 -0.88
N ILE A 376 13.53 -0.27 -0.13
CA ILE A 376 12.60 0.28 0.87
C ILE A 376 11.42 0.97 0.18
N LEU A 377 11.66 1.82 -0.81
CA LEU A 377 10.58 2.49 -1.54
C LEU A 377 9.62 1.49 -2.18
N ASN A 378 10.14 0.38 -2.73
CA ASN A 378 9.33 -0.65 -3.40
C ASN A 378 9.02 -1.86 -2.51
N SER A 379 9.08 -1.71 -1.20
CA SER A 379 8.89 -2.81 -0.24
C SER A 379 7.44 -3.32 -0.14
N GLY A 380 6.46 -2.50 -0.50
CA GLY A 380 5.04 -2.76 -0.27
C GLY A 380 4.64 -2.67 1.20
N LEU A 381 5.43 -2.00 2.06
CA LEU A 381 5.08 -1.80 3.46
C LEU A 381 3.82 -0.95 3.61
N CYS A 382 2.90 -1.43 4.41
CA CYS A 382 1.66 -0.75 4.76
C CYS A 382 1.79 0.07 6.05
N GLY A 383 0.95 1.08 6.21
CA GLY A 383 0.93 1.91 7.42
C GLY A 383 2.07 2.92 7.50
N VAL A 384 2.70 3.24 6.38
CA VAL A 384 3.82 4.18 6.27
C VAL A 384 3.64 5.08 5.06
N SER A 385 3.87 6.37 5.19
CA SER A 385 3.76 7.33 4.09
C SER A 385 4.95 7.25 3.14
N GLN A 386 4.78 7.76 1.92
CA GLN A 386 5.86 7.81 0.92
C GLN A 386 7.07 8.64 1.39
N LYS A 387 6.82 9.76 2.10
CA LYS A 387 7.90 10.55 2.74
C LYS A 387 8.64 9.74 3.80
N GLU A 388 7.93 8.99 4.63
CA GLU A 388 8.55 8.14 5.67
C GLU A 388 9.40 7.02 5.07
N LEU A 389 8.93 6.37 3.96
CA LEU A 389 9.72 5.39 3.21
C LEU A 389 10.98 6.02 2.62
N LEU A 390 10.85 7.20 2.02
CA LEU A 390 11.97 7.93 1.43
C LEU A 390 13.03 8.28 2.49
N LEU A 391 12.60 8.81 3.63
CA LEU A 391 13.49 9.12 4.75
C LEU A 391 14.18 7.85 5.27
N ALA A 392 13.46 6.74 5.40
CA ALA A 392 14.04 5.46 5.81
C ALA A 392 15.13 4.98 4.84
N GLY A 393 14.89 5.08 3.54
CA GLY A 393 15.88 4.76 2.52
C GLY A 393 17.15 5.61 2.63
N PHE A 394 17.01 6.91 2.85
CA PHE A 394 18.15 7.80 3.06
C PHE A 394 18.86 7.56 4.40
N ILE A 395 18.15 7.20 5.46
CA ILE A 395 18.78 6.77 6.73
C ILE A 395 19.67 5.55 6.50
N CYS A 396 19.21 4.57 5.70
CA CYS A 396 20.02 3.41 5.32
C CYS A 396 21.26 3.81 4.51
N MET A 397 21.14 4.71 3.55
CA MET A 397 22.29 5.22 2.79
C MET A 397 23.31 5.92 3.67
N CYS A 398 22.87 6.68 4.66
CA CYS A 398 23.73 7.41 5.60
C CYS A 398 24.50 6.53 6.59
N GLN A 399 24.24 5.21 6.64
CA GLN A 399 25.11 4.28 7.38
C GLN A 399 26.54 4.30 6.82
N ASN A 400 26.69 4.57 5.54
CA ASN A 400 27.99 4.80 4.92
C ASN A 400 28.00 6.20 4.29
N SER A 401 28.71 7.14 4.93
CA SER A 401 28.75 8.54 4.49
C SER A 401 29.28 8.70 3.05
N ASP A 402 30.10 7.77 2.57
CA ASP A 402 30.62 7.77 1.19
C ASP A 402 29.56 7.38 0.16
N ASN A 403 28.51 6.69 0.58
CA ASN A 403 27.41 6.27 -0.27
C ASN A 403 26.29 7.33 -0.37
N PHE A 404 26.22 8.26 0.58
CA PHE A 404 25.22 9.33 0.54
C PHE A 404 25.61 10.42 -0.45
N SER A 405 24.74 10.68 -1.43
CA SER A 405 24.93 11.71 -2.45
C SER A 405 23.87 12.81 -2.32
N LEU A 406 24.32 14.07 -2.22
CA LEU A 406 23.43 15.21 -2.28
C LEU A 406 22.67 15.31 -3.62
N SER A 407 23.26 14.84 -4.71
CA SER A 407 22.59 14.81 -6.02
C SER A 407 21.40 13.84 -6.04
N GLU A 408 21.46 12.76 -5.25
CA GLU A 408 20.32 11.86 -5.07
C GLU A 408 19.22 12.52 -4.22
N TRP A 409 19.60 13.19 -3.13
CA TRP A 409 18.69 13.93 -2.27
C TRP A 409 17.90 15.02 -3.02
N VAL A 410 18.58 15.80 -3.87
CA VAL A 410 17.97 16.90 -4.61
C VAL A 410 16.85 16.45 -5.55
N LYS A 411 16.84 15.19 -5.99
CA LYS A 411 15.73 14.64 -6.81
C LYS A 411 14.40 14.67 -6.06
N TYR A 412 14.41 14.70 -4.74
CA TYR A 412 13.25 14.63 -3.87
C TYR A 412 13.01 15.92 -3.07
N LYS A 413 13.61 17.04 -3.50
CA LYS A 413 13.55 18.35 -2.81
C LYS A 413 12.12 18.85 -2.52
N ASP A 414 11.14 18.42 -3.31
CA ASP A 414 9.74 18.82 -3.16
C ASP A 414 9.01 17.95 -2.11
N ILE A 415 9.65 16.88 -1.62
CA ILE A 415 9.12 15.97 -0.59
C ILE A 415 9.86 16.16 0.75
N VAL A 416 11.16 16.42 0.70
CA VAL A 416 12.05 16.52 1.85
C VAL A 416 12.74 17.87 1.92
N ASN A 417 13.09 18.32 3.12
CA ASN A 417 13.69 19.63 3.39
C ASN A 417 15.04 19.52 4.13
N ASP A 418 15.66 20.65 4.47
CA ASP A 418 16.94 20.69 5.15
C ASP A 418 16.90 20.11 6.58
N GLU A 419 15.76 20.22 7.28
CA GLU A 419 15.57 19.60 8.59
C GLU A 419 15.56 18.08 8.48
N ASP A 420 14.91 17.56 7.44
CA ASP A 420 14.91 16.13 7.11
C ASP A 420 16.34 15.65 6.80
N LEU A 421 17.16 16.45 6.09
CA LEU A 421 18.54 16.10 5.78
C LEU A 421 19.40 15.98 7.04
N ASP A 422 19.26 16.91 7.97
CA ASP A 422 19.95 16.84 9.27
C ASP A 422 19.51 15.63 10.08
N ALA A 423 18.20 15.35 10.10
CA ALA A 423 17.63 14.19 10.76
C ALA A 423 18.16 12.87 10.19
N VAL A 424 18.15 12.71 8.87
CA VAL A 424 18.65 11.51 8.19
C VAL A 424 20.11 11.23 8.50
N ARG A 425 20.95 12.27 8.53
CA ARG A 425 22.38 12.13 8.90
C ARG A 425 22.55 11.66 10.35
N LYS A 426 21.80 12.24 11.29
CA LYS A 426 21.83 11.83 12.70
C LYS A 426 21.37 10.39 12.87
N LEU A 427 20.28 10.03 12.22
CA LEU A 427 19.67 8.70 12.31
C LEU A 427 20.52 7.63 11.62
N GLY A 428 21.18 7.96 10.52
CA GLY A 428 22.13 7.06 9.84
C GLY A 428 23.30 6.64 10.76
N VAL A 429 23.84 7.59 11.52
CA VAL A 429 24.89 7.29 12.51
C VAL A 429 24.37 6.42 13.66
N ILE A 430 23.15 6.69 14.15
CA ILE A 430 22.49 5.87 15.18
C ILE A 430 22.24 4.46 14.66
N LEU A 431 21.75 4.32 13.42
CA LEU A 431 21.52 3.02 12.79
C LEU A 431 22.82 2.24 12.61
N LYS A 432 23.87 2.89 12.09
CA LYS A 432 25.20 2.29 11.94
C LYS A 432 25.74 1.77 13.27
N LEU A 433 25.54 2.52 14.35
CA LEU A 433 25.94 2.10 15.69
C LEU A 433 25.20 0.85 16.14
N ALA A 434 23.87 0.80 15.96
CA ALA A 434 23.05 -0.37 16.27
C ALA A 434 23.48 -1.61 15.45
N VAL A 435 23.73 -1.44 14.15
CA VAL A 435 24.20 -2.52 13.28
C VAL A 435 25.57 -3.05 13.74
N ASN A 436 26.50 -2.14 14.08
CA ASN A 436 27.85 -2.52 14.49
C ASN A 436 27.89 -3.20 15.86
N LEU A 437 27.03 -2.79 16.80
CA LEU A 437 26.87 -3.44 18.10
C LEU A 437 26.22 -4.84 18.02
N ASN A 438 25.75 -5.25 16.86
CA ASN A 438 25.20 -6.59 16.58
C ASN A 438 25.97 -7.30 15.45
N SER A 439 27.26 -7.01 15.29
CA SER A 439 28.08 -7.53 14.17
C SER A 439 28.30 -9.03 14.23
N THR A 440 28.39 -9.62 15.43
CA THR A 440 28.53 -11.08 15.61
C THR A 440 27.24 -11.85 15.34
N ARG A 441 26.06 -11.20 15.42
CA ARG A 441 24.73 -11.79 15.34
C ARG A 441 24.41 -12.85 16.41
N ASN A 442 25.24 -12.92 17.48
CA ASN A 442 25.17 -13.94 18.54
C ASN A 442 24.41 -13.50 19.79
N GLU A 443 23.66 -12.37 19.73
CA GLU A 443 22.95 -11.81 20.88
C GLU A 443 23.87 -11.49 22.09
N THR A 444 25.13 -11.20 21.81
CA THR A 444 26.11 -10.89 22.86
C THR A 444 25.82 -9.57 23.54
N VAL A 445 25.36 -8.54 22.79
CA VAL A 445 24.86 -7.29 23.36
C VAL A 445 23.35 -7.37 23.44
N THR A 446 22.83 -7.46 24.67
CA THR A 446 21.38 -7.65 24.92
C THR A 446 20.62 -6.36 25.20
N ASP A 447 21.30 -5.36 25.78
CA ASP A 447 20.72 -4.04 26.05
C ASP A 447 21.83 -2.98 26.12
N ILE A 448 21.46 -1.71 26.07
CA ILE A 448 22.38 -0.56 26.11
C ILE A 448 21.83 0.56 26.98
N ILE A 449 22.72 1.24 27.70
CA ILE A 449 22.41 2.40 28.53
C ILE A 449 23.34 3.53 28.12
N CYS A 450 22.80 4.72 27.84
CA CYS A 450 23.57 5.88 27.39
C CYS A 450 23.69 6.93 28.48
N ASP A 451 24.91 7.24 28.92
CA ASP A 451 25.23 8.36 29.82
C ASP A 451 25.76 9.53 28.98
N ILE A 452 25.06 10.66 29.02
CA ILE A 452 25.43 11.87 28.27
C ILE A 452 26.17 12.80 29.20
N LEU A 453 27.45 13.01 28.90
CA LEU A 453 28.35 13.91 29.65
C LEU A 453 28.58 15.24 28.89
N GLY A 454 29.36 16.16 29.45
CA GLY A 454 29.61 17.48 28.88
C GLY A 454 30.12 17.42 27.42
N ASP A 455 31.18 16.70 27.16
CA ASP A 455 31.87 16.58 25.84
C ASP A 455 31.85 15.17 25.26
N SER A 456 31.28 14.20 25.97
CA SER A 456 31.29 12.79 25.61
C SER A 456 29.95 12.10 25.87
N ILE A 457 29.81 10.94 25.28
CA ILE A 457 28.78 9.97 25.59
C ILE A 457 29.42 8.62 25.90
N ILE A 458 28.94 7.98 26.94
CA ILE A 458 29.29 6.61 27.30
C ILE A 458 28.11 5.70 27.05
N ILE A 459 28.28 4.73 26.15
CA ILE A 459 27.33 3.65 25.91
C ILE A 459 27.79 2.44 26.71
N LYS A 460 27.05 2.12 27.75
CA LYS A 460 27.23 0.91 28.56
C LYS A 460 26.47 -0.22 27.92
N THR A 461 27.15 -1.31 27.60
CA THR A 461 26.52 -2.50 27.03
C THR A 461 26.17 -3.49 28.13
N VAL A 462 24.94 -4.02 28.07
CA VAL A 462 24.55 -5.21 28.85
C VAL A 462 24.87 -6.43 27.98
N VAL A 463 25.75 -7.29 28.47
CA VAL A 463 26.31 -8.37 27.65
C VAL A 463 25.95 -9.75 28.18
N ASN A 464 25.74 -10.68 27.25
CA ASN A 464 25.61 -12.12 27.51
C ASN A 464 26.74 -12.84 26.75
N GLY A 465 27.86 -13.08 27.41
CA GLY A 465 29.07 -13.65 26.80
C GLY A 465 30.12 -12.62 26.39
N ASP A 466 30.97 -12.94 25.42
CA ASP A 466 32.08 -12.06 24.98
C ASP A 466 31.62 -11.12 23.84
N ALA A 467 31.39 -9.86 24.18
CA ALA A 467 30.96 -8.80 23.24
C ALA A 467 32.11 -7.95 22.71
N LYS A 468 33.39 -8.31 22.98
CA LYS A 468 34.55 -7.50 22.59
C LYS A 468 34.55 -7.10 21.13
N TYR A 469 34.17 -8.03 20.24
CA TYR A 469 34.13 -7.76 18.81
C TYR A 469 33.02 -6.74 18.46
N ASP A 470 31.82 -6.89 19.02
CA ASP A 470 30.70 -5.96 18.78
C ASP A 470 31.00 -4.55 19.31
N ILE A 471 31.62 -4.47 20.50
CA ILE A 471 32.07 -3.20 21.07
C ILE A 471 33.15 -2.56 20.17
N LEU A 472 34.12 -3.35 19.69
CA LEU A 472 35.15 -2.87 18.77
C LEU A 472 34.58 -2.34 17.46
N GLN A 473 33.58 -3.06 16.88
CA GLN A 473 32.88 -2.58 15.70
C GLN A 473 32.06 -1.32 15.99
N GLY A 474 31.38 -1.24 17.11
CA GLY A 474 30.66 -0.04 17.56
C GLY A 474 31.57 1.17 17.67
N MET A 475 32.79 1.00 18.22
CA MET A 475 33.80 2.08 18.35
C MET A 475 34.27 2.62 16.99
N LYS A 476 34.20 1.86 15.89
CA LYS A 476 34.52 2.38 14.54
C LYS A 476 33.63 3.54 14.11
N VAL A 477 32.46 3.68 14.73
CA VAL A 477 31.51 4.78 14.44
C VAL A 477 31.96 6.10 15.13
N ALA A 478 32.93 6.07 16.05
CA ALA A 478 33.27 7.22 16.90
C ALA A 478 33.62 8.50 16.14
N MET A 479 34.34 8.41 15.01
CA MET A 479 34.67 9.57 14.19
C MET A 479 33.47 10.22 13.54
N GLU A 480 32.57 9.41 12.94
CA GLU A 480 31.32 9.89 12.33
C GLU A 480 30.37 10.44 13.40
N TYR A 481 30.29 9.75 14.54
CA TYR A 481 29.51 10.21 15.69
C TYR A 481 29.95 11.60 16.14
N ARG A 482 31.27 11.82 16.33
CA ARG A 482 31.85 13.12 16.70
C ARG A 482 31.56 14.19 15.64
N LYS A 483 31.63 13.84 14.35
CA LYS A 483 31.34 14.77 13.24
C LYS A 483 29.91 15.29 13.32
N ILE A 484 28.94 14.42 13.62
CA ILE A 484 27.49 14.74 13.62
C ILE A 484 27.05 15.33 14.95
N PHE A 485 27.40 14.69 16.08
CA PHE A 485 26.89 15.07 17.40
C PHE A 485 27.82 15.99 18.19
N LYS A 486 29.05 16.25 17.68
CA LYS A 486 30.05 17.08 18.35
C LYS A 486 30.46 16.59 19.74
N LYS A 487 30.35 15.28 19.99
CA LYS A 487 30.71 14.59 21.24
C LYS A 487 31.56 13.36 20.98
N ASN A 488 32.43 13.05 21.91
CA ASN A 488 33.25 11.84 21.85
C ASN A 488 32.40 10.62 22.23
N LEU A 489 32.51 9.53 21.48
CA LEU A 489 31.84 8.26 21.76
C LEU A 489 32.78 7.33 22.51
N GLN A 490 32.30 6.73 23.60
CA GLN A 490 32.90 5.61 24.30
C GLN A 490 31.89 4.50 24.47
N ILE A 491 32.32 3.25 24.29
CA ILE A 491 31.48 2.06 24.48
C ILE A 491 32.19 1.13 25.46
N ILE A 492 31.51 0.71 26.52
CA ILE A 492 32.03 -0.14 27.59
C ILE A 492 31.09 -1.30 27.89
#